data_9f4edfd112bb4278a1b885fad76e8571
#
_entry.id   9f4edfd112bb4278a1b885fad76e8571
#
_cell.length_a   1.000
_cell.length_b   1.000
_cell.length_c   1.000
_cell.angle_alpha   90.00
_cell.angle_beta   90.00
_cell.angle_gamma   90.00
#
_symmetry.space_group_name_H-M   'P 1'
#
loop_
_entity.id
_entity.type
_entity.pdbx_description
1 polymer ?
#
loop_
_entity_poly.entity_id
_entity_poly.type
_entity_poly.pdbx_seq_one_letter_code
_entity_poly.pdbx_strand_id
1 'polypeptide(L)'
;MLANMPADALPRGRAPIGPTVGLVLPGGGARAAYQVGVLKAIAEMLPHAPNPFPIIVGTSAGAVSAAVLGTEAHRWQRAVAGLEHVWAHFHVPQVFRVDAGSMLRSGLHWALSLISGGILLPPPLALFDNSPLRSLLADHLDWHGLQPNIDGGHLRALALCATSYSSATSVAFFQGTGDAGEWVRQQRIGRRTGLRLEHVMASLGVPFLFPPVQLGDEFFGDGAQRQLWPLSPAIHLGADRLLVIGVRAEHGAGVNARPRTVVQGPTPGQLFGYMLDTLFMDQIYANVEHMQRLNSVVEAAPAAVPGMRKVATLVIAPSADMCVMATQHMRSLPRELRALLRVMGARGTAGAQLASYLMFESTFTRELIALGYEDTMQQREDVIAFLGGAPLAATTVLPALKLVAPDEPRVEASARPSI
;
A
#
# COMPACT_ATOMS: atom_id res chain seq x y z
N MET A 1 34.20 37.04 -12.78
CA MET A 1 35.26 36.04 -12.56
C MET A 1 34.66 34.77 -11.91
N LEU A 2 33.62 34.18 -12.56
CA LEU A 2 32.89 32.95 -12.07
C LEU A 2 32.41 32.06 -13.23
N ALA A 3 33.21 32.00 -14.32
CA ALA A 3 32.84 31.24 -15.52
C ALA A 3 33.95 30.28 -15.94
N ASN A 4 34.45 29.42 -15.06
CA ASN A 4 35.28 28.29 -15.44
C ASN A 4 35.56 27.43 -14.20
N MET A 5 34.54 26.76 -13.67
CA MET A 5 34.76 25.56 -12.85
C MET A 5 34.41 24.32 -13.71
N PRO A 6 35.28 23.32 -13.79
CA PRO A 6 35.00 22.11 -14.54
C PRO A 6 33.85 21.34 -13.90
N ALA A 7 32.98 20.77 -14.71
CA ALA A 7 31.76 20.03 -14.34
C ALA A 7 31.99 18.77 -13.48
N ASP A 8 33.25 18.45 -13.15
CA ASP A 8 33.66 17.26 -12.39
C ASP A 8 33.83 17.49 -10.88
N ALA A 9 33.52 18.67 -10.36
CA ALA A 9 33.77 19.04 -8.95
C ALA A 9 32.54 18.97 -8.02
N LEU A 10 31.44 18.38 -8.45
CA LEU A 10 30.36 18.04 -7.54
C LEU A 10 30.73 16.72 -6.83
N PRO A 11 30.65 16.66 -5.47
CA PRO A 11 30.89 15.41 -4.77
C PRO A 11 29.85 14.38 -5.24
N ARG A 12 30.30 13.40 -6.03
CA ARG A 12 29.51 12.23 -6.36
C ARG A 12 29.13 11.59 -5.05
N GLY A 13 27.83 11.58 -4.71
CA GLY A 13 27.33 10.91 -3.55
C GLY A 13 27.95 9.50 -3.48
N ARG A 14 28.51 9.16 -2.33
CA ARG A 14 29.18 7.87 -2.08
C ARG A 14 28.20 6.79 -2.45
N ALA A 15 28.51 5.97 -3.47
CA ALA A 15 27.71 4.79 -3.79
C ALA A 15 27.52 3.95 -2.52
N PRO A 16 26.30 3.51 -2.20
CA PRO A 16 26.06 2.73 -0.99
C PRO A 16 26.94 1.48 -1.02
N ILE A 17 27.65 1.24 0.10
CA ILE A 17 28.53 0.06 0.28
C ILE A 17 27.62 -1.12 0.65
N GLY A 18 26.76 -1.54 -0.27
CA GLY A 18 25.83 -2.65 -0.04
C GLY A 18 24.64 -2.63 -1.00
N PRO A 19 23.81 -3.67 -1.00
CA PRO A 19 22.64 -3.73 -1.85
C PRO A 19 21.63 -2.64 -1.47
N THR A 20 21.08 -1.96 -2.47
CA THR A 20 20.07 -0.91 -2.30
C THR A 20 18.72 -1.52 -1.93
N VAL A 21 18.22 -1.20 -0.74
CA VAL A 21 16.92 -1.70 -0.26
C VAL A 21 15.81 -0.72 -0.65
N GLY A 22 14.77 -1.24 -1.30
CA GLY A 22 13.53 -0.53 -1.58
C GLY A 22 12.44 -0.93 -0.59
N LEU A 23 11.78 0.05 0.01
CA LEU A 23 10.59 -0.14 0.84
C LEU A 23 9.34 0.04 -0.03
N VAL A 24 8.45 -0.95 -0.01
CA VAL A 24 7.16 -0.90 -0.73
C VAL A 24 6.02 -0.90 0.27
N LEU A 25 5.26 0.19 0.28
CA LEU A 25 4.12 0.44 1.16
C LEU A 25 2.83 0.46 0.32
N PRO A 26 2.11 -0.66 0.22
CA PRO A 26 0.85 -0.73 -0.51
C PRO A 26 -0.28 0.04 0.17
N GLY A 27 -1.39 0.20 -0.56
CA GLY A 27 -2.63 0.73 -0.03
C GLY A 27 -3.30 -0.22 0.96
N GLY A 28 -4.24 0.34 1.73
CA GLY A 28 -4.99 -0.47 2.70
C GLY A 28 -5.91 0.35 3.60
N GLY A 29 -6.09 1.65 3.35
CA GLY A 29 -6.87 2.52 4.23
C GLY A 29 -6.38 2.44 5.67
N ALA A 30 -7.28 2.28 6.63
CA ALA A 30 -6.94 2.20 8.06
C ALA A 30 -6.04 0.99 8.43
N ARG A 31 -6.05 -0.08 7.63
CA ARG A 31 -5.17 -1.24 7.82
C ARG A 31 -3.67 -0.87 7.70
N ALA A 32 -3.35 0.24 7.04
CA ALA A 32 -1.97 0.70 6.91
C ALA A 32 -1.32 1.10 8.26
N ALA A 33 -2.09 1.20 9.34
CA ALA A 33 -1.55 1.31 10.70
C ALA A 33 -0.61 0.15 11.06
N TYR A 34 -0.84 -1.04 10.51
CA TYR A 34 0.05 -2.19 10.63
C TYR A 34 1.46 -1.88 10.11
N GLN A 35 1.56 -1.18 8.96
CA GLN A 35 2.85 -0.79 8.38
C GLN A 35 3.66 0.08 9.36
N VAL A 36 2.99 0.92 10.12
CA VAL A 36 3.65 1.78 11.12
C VAL A 36 4.24 0.94 12.26
N GLY A 37 3.55 -0.11 12.70
CA GLY A 37 4.08 -1.07 13.67
C GLY A 37 5.33 -1.78 13.19
N VAL A 38 5.34 -2.22 11.94
CA VAL A 38 6.53 -2.82 11.29
C VAL A 38 7.68 -1.83 11.25
N LEU A 39 7.43 -0.59 10.81
CA LEU A 39 8.45 0.46 10.74
C LEU A 39 9.00 0.81 12.13
N LYS A 40 8.15 0.83 13.16
CA LYS A 40 8.55 1.03 14.55
C LYS A 40 9.52 -0.06 15.00
N ALA A 41 9.19 -1.32 14.78
CA ALA A 41 10.08 -2.43 15.15
C ALA A 41 11.44 -2.32 14.44
N ILE A 42 11.45 -1.99 13.14
CA ILE A 42 12.70 -1.80 12.38
C ILE A 42 13.50 -0.62 12.94
N ALA A 43 12.86 0.50 13.30
CA ALA A 43 13.54 1.65 13.89
C ALA A 43 14.17 1.32 15.25
N GLU A 44 13.51 0.49 16.07
CA GLU A 44 14.06 0.01 17.35
C GLU A 44 15.19 -1.00 17.18
N MET A 45 15.14 -1.84 16.14
CA MET A 45 16.24 -2.74 15.78
C MET A 45 17.50 -2.01 15.33
N LEU A 46 17.33 -0.81 14.73
CA LEU A 46 18.38 -0.02 14.12
C LEU A 46 18.45 1.40 14.71
N PRO A 47 18.63 1.57 16.04
CA PRO A 47 18.43 2.86 16.74
C PRO A 47 19.40 3.96 16.31
N HIS A 48 20.56 3.59 15.79
CA HIS A 48 21.62 4.54 15.39
C HIS A 48 21.92 4.49 13.88
N ALA A 49 21.19 3.65 13.13
CA ALA A 49 21.40 3.56 11.69
C ALA A 49 20.74 4.76 10.96
N PRO A 50 21.33 5.23 9.86
CA PRO A 50 20.62 6.11 8.94
C PRO A 50 19.39 5.40 8.36
N ASN A 51 18.62 6.13 7.55
CA ASN A 51 17.48 5.53 6.81
C ASN A 51 17.92 4.25 6.08
N PRO A 52 17.36 3.06 6.44
CA PRO A 52 17.72 1.80 5.80
C PRO A 52 17.09 1.62 4.41
N PHE A 53 16.23 2.54 3.98
CA PHE A 53 15.47 2.48 2.74
C PHE A 53 15.80 3.63 1.80
N PRO A 54 16.89 3.52 1.01
CA PRO A 54 17.21 4.54 0.00
C PRO A 54 16.11 4.78 -1.02
N ILE A 55 15.26 3.78 -1.28
CA ILE A 55 14.12 3.87 -2.19
C ILE A 55 12.84 3.57 -1.43
N ILE A 56 11.88 4.50 -1.51
CA ILE A 56 10.58 4.35 -0.85
C ILE A 56 9.49 4.50 -1.90
N VAL A 57 8.58 3.53 -1.96
CA VAL A 57 7.42 3.54 -2.87
C VAL A 57 6.14 3.41 -2.04
N GLY A 58 5.22 4.35 -2.22
CA GLY A 58 3.95 4.34 -1.52
C GLY A 58 2.75 4.39 -2.46
N THR A 59 1.68 3.71 -2.08
CA THR A 59 0.39 3.70 -2.79
C THR A 59 -0.73 3.91 -1.79
N SER A 60 -1.70 4.78 -2.09
CA SER A 60 -2.85 5.05 -1.22
C SER A 60 -2.43 5.43 0.21
N ALA A 61 -2.94 4.79 1.24
CA ALA A 61 -2.52 5.02 2.63
C ALA A 61 -1.00 4.83 2.83
N GLY A 62 -0.37 3.90 2.10
CA GLY A 62 1.08 3.74 2.08
C GLY A 62 1.82 4.94 1.49
N ALA A 63 1.19 5.75 0.61
CA ALA A 63 1.77 6.97 0.08
C ALA A 63 1.93 8.05 1.16
N VAL A 64 1.05 8.08 2.16
CA VAL A 64 1.17 8.98 3.32
C VAL A 64 2.42 8.63 4.13
N SER A 65 2.58 7.36 4.49
CA SER A 65 3.76 6.90 5.23
C SER A 65 5.05 7.11 4.43
N ALA A 66 5.02 6.81 3.11
CA ALA A 66 6.15 7.04 2.22
C ALA A 66 6.56 8.52 2.15
N ALA A 67 5.58 9.44 2.07
CA ALA A 67 5.85 10.88 2.04
C ALA A 67 6.51 11.35 3.33
N VAL A 68 6.00 10.96 4.50
CA VAL A 68 6.61 11.30 5.80
C VAL A 68 8.04 10.77 5.90
N LEU A 69 8.26 9.49 5.55
CA LEU A 69 9.59 8.89 5.60
C LEU A 69 10.56 9.53 4.61
N GLY A 70 10.09 9.92 3.43
CA GLY A 70 10.93 10.55 2.40
C GLY A 70 11.32 11.99 2.75
N THR A 71 10.38 12.79 3.25
CA THR A 71 10.63 14.19 3.63
C THR A 71 11.49 14.32 4.89
N GLU A 72 11.47 13.32 5.77
CA GLU A 72 12.26 13.26 7.02
C GLU A 72 13.36 12.18 6.98
N ALA A 73 13.83 11.76 5.79
CA ALA A 73 14.74 10.62 5.65
C ALA A 73 16.06 10.79 6.44
N HIS A 74 16.54 12.01 6.65
CA HIS A 74 17.73 12.29 7.48
C HIS A 74 17.48 12.07 8.99
N ARG A 75 16.22 11.94 9.40
CA ARG A 75 15.79 11.72 10.80
C ARG A 75 14.81 10.55 10.87
N TRP A 76 15.16 9.45 10.23
CA TRP A 76 14.35 8.27 10.06
C TRP A 76 13.60 7.82 11.33
N GLN A 77 14.28 7.70 12.48
CA GLN A 77 13.66 7.27 13.74
C GLN A 77 12.57 8.26 14.19
N ARG A 78 12.82 9.56 14.01
CA ARG A 78 11.83 10.60 14.33
C ARG A 78 10.64 10.56 13.38
N ALA A 79 10.87 10.31 12.10
CA ALA A 79 9.81 10.15 11.11
C ALA A 79 8.87 9.00 11.49
N VAL A 80 9.45 7.85 11.88
CA VAL A 80 8.68 6.68 12.33
C VAL A 80 7.91 6.97 13.62
N ALA A 81 8.52 7.64 14.60
CA ALA A 81 7.84 8.03 15.84
C ALA A 81 6.68 9.02 15.57
N GLY A 82 6.87 9.94 14.63
CA GLY A 82 5.81 10.86 14.18
C GLY A 82 4.64 10.12 13.53
N LEU A 83 4.93 9.15 12.66
CA LEU A 83 3.90 8.28 12.07
C LEU A 83 3.14 7.52 13.15
N GLU A 84 3.85 6.88 14.08
CA GLU A 84 3.22 6.16 15.19
C GLU A 84 2.28 7.07 15.99
N HIS A 85 2.76 8.27 16.34
CA HIS A 85 1.95 9.23 17.10
C HIS A 85 0.66 9.59 16.36
N VAL A 86 0.72 9.93 15.09
CA VAL A 86 -0.47 10.30 14.29
C VAL A 86 -1.42 9.10 14.15
N TRP A 87 -0.92 7.93 13.75
CA TRP A 87 -1.76 6.76 13.54
C TRP A 87 -2.38 6.21 14.84
N ALA A 88 -1.67 6.28 15.97
CA ALA A 88 -2.18 5.88 17.27
C ALA A 88 -3.29 6.81 17.83
N HIS A 89 -3.46 7.99 17.24
CA HIS A 89 -4.45 8.98 17.68
C HIS A 89 -5.45 9.34 16.57
N PHE A 90 -5.53 8.54 15.52
CA PHE A 90 -6.49 8.79 14.45
C PHE A 90 -7.94 8.65 14.91
N HIS A 91 -8.76 9.51 14.31
CA HIS A 91 -10.23 9.44 14.33
C HIS A 91 -10.77 9.72 12.94
N VAL A 92 -11.86 9.05 12.57
CA VAL A 92 -12.51 9.19 11.26
C VAL A 92 -12.68 10.64 10.81
N PRO A 93 -13.12 11.60 11.66
CA PRO A 93 -13.30 12.99 11.23
C PRO A 93 -12.02 13.72 10.81
N GLN A 94 -10.84 13.21 11.16
CA GLN A 94 -9.55 13.75 10.69
C GLN A 94 -9.21 13.29 9.27
N VAL A 95 -9.86 12.22 8.79
CA VAL A 95 -9.61 11.64 7.47
C VAL A 95 -10.68 12.08 6.48
N PHE A 96 -11.95 11.99 6.84
CA PHE A 96 -13.07 12.42 5.99
C PHE A 96 -14.28 12.84 6.80
N ARG A 97 -15.11 13.70 6.20
CA ARG A 97 -16.33 14.19 6.85
C ARG A 97 -17.40 13.11 6.87
N VAL A 98 -17.96 12.88 8.05
CA VAL A 98 -19.05 11.93 8.30
C VAL A 98 -20.22 12.55 9.08
N ASP A 99 -20.21 13.88 9.28
CA ASP A 99 -21.30 14.56 9.95
C ASP A 99 -22.62 14.41 9.17
N ALA A 100 -23.74 14.36 9.91
CA ALA A 100 -25.06 14.13 9.34
C ALA A 100 -25.42 15.13 8.24
N GLY A 101 -24.99 16.40 8.35
CA GLY A 101 -25.20 17.42 7.34
C GLY A 101 -24.47 17.14 6.04
N SER A 102 -23.20 16.74 6.09
CA SER A 102 -22.41 16.38 4.92
C SER A 102 -22.96 15.13 4.25
N MET A 103 -23.30 14.10 5.02
CA MET A 103 -23.87 12.85 4.49
C MET A 103 -25.26 13.08 3.88
N LEU A 104 -26.11 13.88 4.50
CA LEU A 104 -27.43 14.22 3.95
C LEU A 104 -27.29 15.02 2.64
N ARG A 105 -26.37 16.00 2.61
CA ARG A 105 -26.09 16.78 1.39
C ARG A 105 -25.59 15.89 0.27
N SER A 106 -24.62 15.02 0.52
CA SER A 106 -24.13 14.05 -0.47
C SER A 106 -25.23 13.11 -0.92
N GLY A 107 -25.99 12.53 -0.01
CA GLY A 107 -27.11 11.64 -0.33
C GLY A 107 -28.20 12.33 -1.16
N LEU A 108 -28.58 13.56 -0.80
CA LEU A 108 -29.56 14.34 -1.57
C LEU A 108 -29.02 14.71 -2.96
N HIS A 109 -27.74 15.09 -3.05
CA HIS A 109 -27.10 15.37 -4.33
C HIS A 109 -27.11 14.12 -5.24
N TRP A 110 -26.75 12.95 -4.71
CA TRP A 110 -26.84 11.68 -5.44
C TRP A 110 -28.28 11.38 -5.91
N ALA A 111 -29.25 11.52 -5.01
CA ALA A 111 -30.66 11.27 -5.34
C ALA A 111 -31.17 12.23 -6.43
N LEU A 112 -30.90 13.54 -6.31
CA LEU A 112 -31.32 14.54 -7.28
C LEU A 112 -30.62 14.36 -8.63
N SER A 113 -29.33 14.04 -8.63
CA SER A 113 -28.58 13.75 -9.86
C SER A 113 -29.14 12.51 -10.56
N LEU A 114 -29.44 11.43 -9.85
CA LEU A 114 -30.03 10.21 -10.41
C LEU A 114 -31.44 10.47 -10.96
N ILE A 115 -32.31 11.16 -10.21
CA ILE A 115 -33.69 11.46 -10.63
C ILE A 115 -33.69 12.38 -11.86
N SER A 116 -32.77 13.35 -11.93
CA SER A 116 -32.67 14.30 -13.05
C SER A 116 -31.86 13.74 -14.25
N GLY A 117 -31.32 12.53 -14.17
CA GLY A 117 -30.42 12.01 -15.18
C GLY A 117 -29.14 12.84 -15.36
N GLY A 118 -28.71 13.54 -14.32
CA GLY A 118 -27.54 14.42 -14.37
C GLY A 118 -27.77 15.78 -15.02
N ILE A 119 -29.01 16.11 -15.42
CA ILE A 119 -29.33 17.38 -16.12
C ILE A 119 -29.37 18.57 -15.18
N LEU A 120 -29.96 18.41 -13.99
CA LEU A 120 -30.08 19.50 -13.00
C LEU A 120 -28.83 19.66 -12.14
N LEU A 121 -28.18 18.55 -11.80
CA LEU A 121 -26.97 18.53 -10.99
C LEU A 121 -25.98 17.52 -11.60
N PRO A 122 -24.70 17.88 -11.77
CA PRO A 122 -23.69 16.92 -12.21
C PRO A 122 -23.59 15.78 -11.20
N PRO A 123 -23.28 14.53 -11.64
CA PRO A 123 -23.13 13.42 -10.74
C PRO A 123 -22.02 13.72 -9.74
N PRO A 124 -22.22 13.43 -8.44
CA PRO A 124 -21.19 13.62 -7.44
C PRO A 124 -20.03 12.65 -7.69
N LEU A 125 -18.80 13.15 -7.57
CA LEU A 125 -17.59 12.39 -7.90
C LEU A 125 -17.19 11.42 -6.77
N ALA A 126 -17.65 11.64 -5.54
CA ALA A 126 -17.27 10.86 -4.37
C ALA A 126 -18.34 10.89 -3.27
N LEU A 127 -18.30 9.88 -2.41
CA LEU A 127 -19.19 9.74 -1.27
C LEU A 127 -18.73 10.61 -0.08
N PHE A 128 -17.41 10.69 0.13
CA PHE A 128 -16.82 11.39 1.28
C PHE A 128 -15.94 12.56 0.83
N ASP A 129 -15.98 13.62 1.62
CA ASP A 129 -15.08 14.76 1.54
C ASP A 129 -13.85 14.47 2.41
N ASN A 130 -12.68 14.32 1.77
CA ASN A 130 -11.39 14.07 2.43
C ASN A 130 -10.57 15.36 2.66
N SER A 131 -11.21 16.52 2.65
CA SER A 131 -10.55 17.79 2.97
C SER A 131 -9.89 17.82 4.36
N PRO A 132 -10.42 17.16 5.40
CA PRO A 132 -9.73 17.09 6.70
C PRO A 132 -8.35 16.42 6.59
N LEU A 133 -8.26 15.30 5.87
CA LEU A 133 -6.98 14.63 5.65
C LEU A 133 -6.01 15.51 4.87
N ARG A 134 -6.49 16.23 3.84
CA ARG A 134 -5.67 17.17 3.08
C ARG A 134 -5.07 18.24 4.01
N SER A 135 -5.86 18.83 4.91
CA SER A 135 -5.39 19.82 5.88
C SER A 135 -4.36 19.21 6.84
N LEU A 136 -4.67 18.04 7.41
CA LEU A 136 -3.76 17.33 8.29
C LEU A 136 -2.39 17.07 7.62
N LEU A 137 -2.39 16.62 6.38
CA LEU A 137 -1.16 16.36 5.64
C LEU A 137 -0.41 17.64 5.25
N ALA A 138 -1.12 18.73 4.93
CA ALA A 138 -0.52 20.03 4.66
C ALA A 138 0.21 20.60 5.87
N ASP A 139 -0.33 20.37 7.08
CA ASP A 139 0.26 20.87 8.33
C ASP A 139 1.48 20.04 8.80
N HIS A 140 1.60 18.79 8.35
CA HIS A 140 2.62 17.86 8.86
C HIS A 140 3.70 17.45 7.84
N LEU A 141 3.48 17.67 6.54
CA LEU A 141 4.44 17.30 5.49
C LEU A 141 5.25 18.51 5.02
N ASP A 142 6.53 18.54 5.35
CA ASP A 142 7.47 19.53 4.80
C ASP A 142 8.15 19.01 3.53
N TRP A 143 7.56 19.33 2.39
CA TRP A 143 8.10 18.96 1.07
C TRP A 143 9.44 19.61 0.73
N HIS A 144 9.82 20.70 1.42
CA HIS A 144 11.12 21.35 1.25
C HIS A 144 12.27 20.47 1.73
N GLY A 145 12.02 19.54 2.66
CA GLY A 145 13.00 18.57 3.12
C GLY A 145 13.36 17.46 2.12
N LEU A 146 12.52 17.21 1.10
CA LEU A 146 12.70 16.05 0.22
C LEU A 146 13.96 16.17 -0.67
N GLN A 147 14.14 17.29 -1.38
CA GLN A 147 15.32 17.45 -2.23
C GLN A 147 16.65 17.47 -1.44
N PRO A 148 16.76 18.18 -0.30
CA PRO A 148 17.93 18.08 0.56
C PRO A 148 18.26 16.65 1.05
N ASN A 149 17.25 15.83 1.32
CA ASN A 149 17.46 14.43 1.70
C ASN A 149 18.03 13.60 0.52
N ILE A 150 17.61 13.90 -0.71
CA ILE A 150 18.15 13.26 -1.91
C ILE A 150 19.58 13.71 -2.16
N ASP A 151 19.85 15.01 -2.11
CA ASP A 151 21.16 15.60 -2.36
C ASP A 151 22.18 15.20 -1.26
N GLY A 152 21.71 15.05 -0.01
CA GLY A 152 22.49 14.58 1.12
C GLY A 152 22.74 13.07 1.15
N GLY A 153 22.17 12.31 0.20
CA GLY A 153 22.33 10.85 0.12
C GLY A 153 21.56 10.06 1.18
N HIS A 154 20.61 10.70 1.89
CA HIS A 154 19.72 10.03 2.86
C HIS A 154 18.59 9.28 2.16
N LEU A 155 18.29 9.65 0.92
CA LEU A 155 17.28 9.04 0.07
C LEU A 155 17.78 9.03 -1.38
N ARG A 156 17.58 7.91 -2.09
CA ARG A 156 17.83 7.82 -3.53
C ARG A 156 16.60 8.27 -4.32
N ALA A 157 15.42 7.80 -3.93
CA ALA A 157 14.17 8.18 -4.58
C ALA A 157 12.95 7.93 -3.69
N LEU A 158 11.96 8.81 -3.81
CA LEU A 158 10.60 8.63 -3.32
C LEU A 158 9.67 8.51 -4.53
N ALA A 159 8.78 7.52 -4.52
CA ALA A 159 7.74 7.37 -5.54
C ALA A 159 6.35 7.24 -4.91
N LEU A 160 5.39 7.96 -5.48
CA LEU A 160 3.99 7.93 -5.11
C LEU A 160 3.17 7.45 -6.32
N CYS A 161 2.42 6.36 -6.15
CA CYS A 161 1.71 5.73 -7.24
C CYS A 161 0.27 6.23 -7.33
N ALA A 162 -0.17 6.62 -8.52
CA ALA A 162 -1.54 7.01 -8.81
C ALA A 162 -1.99 6.37 -10.13
N THR A 163 -3.30 6.39 -10.38
CA THR A 163 -3.89 5.92 -11.64
C THR A 163 -4.40 7.10 -12.44
N SER A 164 -3.93 7.26 -13.69
CA SER A 164 -4.50 8.26 -14.61
C SER A 164 -5.82 7.75 -15.19
N TYR A 165 -6.88 8.54 -15.04
CA TYR A 165 -8.17 8.25 -15.67
C TYR A 165 -8.18 8.58 -17.16
N SER A 166 -7.31 9.50 -17.60
CA SER A 166 -7.21 9.90 -19.00
C SER A 166 -6.55 8.85 -19.87
N SER A 167 -5.42 8.26 -19.40
CA SER A 167 -4.65 7.26 -20.15
C SER A 167 -4.93 5.82 -19.70
N ALA A 168 -5.69 5.62 -18.62
CA ALA A 168 -5.94 4.34 -17.97
C ALA A 168 -4.62 3.61 -17.59
N THR A 169 -3.59 4.36 -17.20
CA THR A 169 -2.27 3.83 -16.84
C THR A 169 -1.97 4.00 -15.36
N SER A 170 -1.13 3.11 -14.81
CA SER A 170 -0.49 3.29 -13.51
C SER A 170 0.69 4.26 -13.66
N VAL A 171 0.70 5.34 -12.90
CA VAL A 171 1.77 6.34 -12.92
C VAL A 171 2.47 6.37 -11.57
N ALA A 172 3.77 6.09 -11.55
CA ALA A 172 4.62 6.33 -10.41
C ALA A 172 5.26 7.71 -10.55
N PHE A 173 4.73 8.70 -9.85
CA PHE A 173 5.36 10.01 -9.73
C PHE A 173 6.55 9.88 -8.80
N PHE A 174 7.74 10.26 -9.25
CA PHE A 174 8.93 10.13 -8.40
C PHE A 174 9.82 11.34 -8.43
N GLN A 175 10.50 11.58 -7.31
CA GLN A 175 11.61 12.49 -7.15
C GLN A 175 12.80 11.70 -6.63
N GLY A 176 13.97 11.88 -7.23
CA GLY A 176 15.14 11.06 -6.92
C GLY A 176 16.42 11.61 -7.53
N THR A 177 17.53 10.92 -7.28
CA THR A 177 18.87 11.25 -7.79
C THR A 177 18.89 11.38 -9.30
N GLY A 178 19.88 12.12 -9.86
CA GLY A 178 19.94 12.42 -11.29
C GLY A 178 19.99 11.18 -12.20
N ASP A 179 20.50 10.08 -11.72
CA ASP A 179 20.60 8.80 -12.44
C ASP A 179 19.32 7.94 -12.39
N ALA A 180 18.34 8.27 -11.57
CA ALA A 180 17.03 7.63 -11.60
C ALA A 180 16.27 8.10 -12.86
N GLY A 181 16.13 7.23 -13.86
CA GLY A 181 15.48 7.55 -15.13
C GLY A 181 13.96 7.39 -15.10
N GLU A 182 13.27 8.10 -16.00
CA GLU A 182 11.87 7.82 -16.31
C GLU A 182 11.75 6.49 -17.06
N TRP A 183 10.59 5.85 -16.96
CA TRP A 183 10.31 4.63 -17.72
C TRP A 183 8.89 4.62 -18.28
N VAL A 184 8.76 3.98 -19.44
CA VAL A 184 7.47 3.67 -20.04
C VAL A 184 7.41 2.18 -20.29
N ARG A 185 6.38 1.53 -19.79
CA ARG A 185 6.04 0.14 -20.03
C ARG A 185 4.55 0.04 -20.37
N GLN A 186 4.10 -1.08 -20.85
CA GLN A 186 2.69 -1.28 -21.10
C GLN A 186 1.88 -0.99 -19.82
N GLN A 187 0.97 -0.01 -19.89
CA GLN A 187 0.08 0.43 -18.82
C GLN A 187 0.76 0.94 -17.53
N ARG A 188 2.07 1.26 -17.53
CA ARG A 188 2.78 1.80 -16.37
C ARG A 188 3.91 2.73 -16.78
N ILE A 189 3.94 3.86 -16.10
CA ILE A 189 4.85 4.95 -16.39
C ILE A 189 5.50 5.40 -15.10
N GLY A 190 6.81 5.66 -15.12
CA GLY A 190 7.49 6.43 -14.09
C GLY A 190 7.74 7.84 -14.60
N ARG A 191 7.14 8.80 -13.93
CA ARG A 191 7.22 10.23 -14.30
C ARG A 191 8.01 10.98 -13.22
N ARG A 192 9.14 11.56 -13.61
CA ARG A 192 9.92 12.40 -12.72
C ARG A 192 9.22 13.73 -12.51
N THR A 193 9.06 14.15 -11.25
CA THR A 193 8.43 15.43 -10.92
C THR A 193 8.88 15.90 -9.54
N GLY A 194 8.74 17.19 -9.24
CA GLY A 194 8.76 17.66 -7.86
C GLY A 194 7.51 17.18 -7.13
N LEU A 195 7.70 16.28 -6.17
CA LEU A 195 6.61 15.73 -5.39
C LEU A 195 6.02 16.78 -4.45
N ARG A 196 4.71 16.70 -4.25
CA ARG A 196 3.93 17.61 -3.40
C ARG A 196 2.66 16.94 -2.92
N LEU A 197 1.92 17.61 -2.04
CA LEU A 197 0.71 17.09 -1.40
C LEU A 197 -0.32 16.54 -2.42
N GLU A 198 -0.48 17.20 -3.57
CA GLU A 198 -1.43 16.76 -4.59
C GLU A 198 -1.14 15.36 -5.11
N HIS A 199 0.11 14.93 -5.18
CA HIS A 199 0.45 13.56 -5.59
C HIS A 199 0.05 12.52 -4.54
N VAL A 200 0.16 12.86 -3.24
CA VAL A 200 -0.37 12.01 -2.16
C VAL A 200 -1.90 11.94 -2.26
N MET A 201 -2.56 13.09 -2.39
CA MET A 201 -4.02 13.15 -2.50
C MET A 201 -4.54 12.38 -3.73
N ALA A 202 -3.81 12.44 -4.87
CA ALA A 202 -4.12 11.66 -6.06
C ALA A 202 -4.02 10.15 -5.78
N SER A 203 -2.96 9.73 -5.05
CA SER A 203 -2.79 8.35 -4.64
C SER A 203 -3.86 7.83 -3.68
N LEU A 204 -4.53 8.74 -2.95
CA LEU A 204 -5.60 8.44 -1.99
C LEU A 204 -7.01 8.45 -2.60
N GLY A 205 -7.15 8.82 -3.88
CA GLY A 205 -8.44 8.98 -4.56
C GLY A 205 -9.14 7.65 -4.87
N VAL A 206 -9.53 6.90 -3.84
CA VAL A 206 -10.26 5.63 -3.99
C VAL A 206 -11.60 5.87 -4.69
N PRO A 207 -11.89 5.19 -5.82
CA PRO A 207 -13.11 5.40 -6.59
C PRO A 207 -14.36 5.31 -5.72
N PHE A 208 -15.31 6.18 -5.98
CA PHE A 208 -16.57 6.32 -5.26
C PHE A 208 -16.44 6.80 -3.81
N LEU A 209 -15.32 6.54 -3.13
CA LEU A 209 -15.13 6.99 -1.74
C LEU A 209 -14.57 8.41 -1.67
N PHE A 210 -13.49 8.69 -2.42
CA PHE A 210 -12.79 9.96 -2.39
C PHE A 210 -12.69 10.58 -3.78
N PRO A 211 -12.68 11.93 -3.86
CA PRO A 211 -12.65 12.62 -5.14
C PRO A 211 -11.33 12.37 -5.89
N PRO A 212 -11.38 12.29 -7.23
CA PRO A 212 -10.18 12.31 -8.05
C PRO A 212 -9.48 13.66 -7.94
N VAL A 213 -8.16 13.66 -8.17
CA VAL A 213 -7.32 14.86 -8.10
C VAL A 213 -6.82 15.23 -9.49
N GLN A 214 -6.95 16.50 -9.87
CA GLN A 214 -6.40 17.02 -11.11
C GLN A 214 -4.93 17.38 -10.91
N LEU A 215 -4.05 16.83 -11.78
CA LEU A 215 -2.63 17.18 -11.89
C LEU A 215 -2.33 17.53 -13.34
N GLY A 216 -2.10 18.81 -13.58
CA GLY A 216 -2.04 19.33 -14.95
C GLY A 216 -3.37 19.14 -15.67
N ASP A 217 -3.35 18.55 -16.86
CA ASP A 217 -4.54 18.33 -17.69
C ASP A 217 -5.18 16.94 -17.47
N GLU A 218 -4.66 16.15 -16.53
CA GLU A 218 -5.14 14.80 -16.25
C GLU A 218 -5.80 14.69 -14.86
N PHE A 219 -6.79 13.79 -14.75
CA PHE A 219 -7.36 13.39 -13.45
C PHE A 219 -6.78 12.07 -13.00
N PHE A 220 -6.47 12.00 -11.70
CA PHE A 220 -5.87 10.84 -11.06
C PHE A 220 -6.71 10.34 -9.89
N GLY A 221 -6.68 9.03 -9.70
CA GLY A 221 -7.25 8.34 -8.56
C GLY A 221 -6.26 7.38 -7.94
N ASP A 222 -6.74 6.57 -7.00
CA ASP A 222 -5.93 5.65 -6.20
C ASP A 222 -5.01 4.79 -7.06
N GLY A 223 -3.74 4.74 -6.67
CA GLY A 223 -2.71 4.04 -7.41
C GLY A 223 -2.98 2.54 -7.55
N ALA A 224 -3.64 1.93 -6.58
CA ALA A 224 -3.90 0.49 -6.57
C ALA A 224 -4.82 0.03 -7.73
N GLN A 225 -5.64 0.92 -8.31
CA GLN A 225 -6.60 0.56 -9.36
C GLN A 225 -5.95 -0.07 -10.60
N ARG A 226 -4.76 0.38 -10.98
CA ARG A 226 -4.05 -0.09 -12.18
C ARG A 226 -2.66 -0.61 -11.88
N GLN A 227 -2.31 -0.76 -10.59
CA GLN A 227 -0.97 -1.19 -10.18
C GLN A 227 -0.84 -2.72 -10.17
N LEU A 228 -0.93 -3.32 -11.35
CA LEU A 228 -0.74 -4.77 -11.53
C LEU A 228 0.67 -5.25 -11.12
N TRP A 229 1.64 -4.35 -11.05
CA TRP A 229 3.04 -4.64 -10.74
C TRP A 229 3.56 -3.70 -9.66
N PRO A 230 3.09 -3.83 -8.39
CA PRO A 230 3.42 -2.92 -7.30
C PRO A 230 4.92 -2.87 -6.96
N LEU A 231 5.69 -3.90 -7.26
CA LEU A 231 7.13 -3.95 -7.02
C LEU A 231 7.94 -3.21 -8.10
N SER A 232 7.36 -3.03 -9.29
CA SER A 232 8.03 -2.48 -10.47
C SER A 232 8.65 -1.09 -10.25
N PRO A 233 7.98 -0.11 -9.60
CA PRO A 233 8.57 1.21 -9.40
C PRO A 233 9.88 1.17 -8.61
N ALA A 234 9.94 0.41 -7.52
CA ALA A 234 11.16 0.29 -6.72
C ALA A 234 12.31 -0.36 -7.52
N ILE A 235 11.99 -1.36 -8.36
CA ILE A 235 12.98 -2.03 -9.22
C ILE A 235 13.54 -1.06 -10.27
N HIS A 236 12.69 -0.26 -10.92
CA HIS A 236 13.10 0.75 -11.90
C HIS A 236 13.94 1.85 -11.28
N LEU A 237 13.67 2.22 -10.03
CA LEU A 237 14.46 3.18 -9.27
C LEU A 237 15.79 2.62 -8.76
N GLY A 238 16.06 1.32 -8.96
CA GLY A 238 17.35 0.70 -8.69
C GLY A 238 17.43 -0.14 -7.43
N ALA A 239 16.32 -0.57 -6.83
CA ALA A 239 16.34 -1.45 -5.66
C ALA A 239 16.85 -2.84 -6.00
N ASP A 240 17.85 -3.34 -5.27
CA ASP A 240 18.40 -4.72 -5.37
C ASP A 240 17.64 -5.67 -4.44
N ARG A 241 17.01 -5.13 -3.40
CA ARG A 241 16.22 -5.83 -2.41
C ARG A 241 14.93 -5.06 -2.15
N LEU A 242 13.84 -5.77 -1.90
CA LEU A 242 12.53 -5.17 -1.63
C LEU A 242 12.01 -5.66 -0.28
N LEU A 243 11.82 -4.74 0.67
CA LEU A 243 10.99 -4.97 1.84
C LEU A 243 9.57 -4.52 1.51
N VAL A 244 8.63 -5.45 1.55
CA VAL A 244 7.21 -5.20 1.27
C VAL A 244 6.42 -5.37 2.57
N ILE A 245 5.65 -4.37 2.97
CA ILE A 245 4.82 -4.47 4.17
C ILE A 245 3.37 -4.64 3.75
N GLY A 246 2.86 -5.88 3.83
CA GLY A 246 1.48 -6.21 3.51
C GLY A 246 0.47 -5.66 4.53
N VAL A 247 -0.81 -5.61 4.15
CA VAL A 247 -1.92 -5.17 5.02
C VAL A 247 -3.06 -6.19 5.06
N ARG A 248 -2.75 -7.44 4.74
CA ARG A 248 -3.66 -8.57 4.82
C ARG A 248 -2.89 -9.81 5.26
N ALA A 249 -3.46 -10.57 6.18
CA ALA A 249 -2.91 -11.85 6.58
C ALA A 249 -2.72 -12.73 5.35
N GLU A 250 -1.56 -13.35 5.24
CA GLU A 250 -1.36 -14.43 4.30
C GLU A 250 -2.30 -15.55 4.74
N HIS A 251 -3.39 -15.72 4.00
CA HIS A 251 -4.17 -16.93 4.17
C HIS A 251 -3.22 -18.04 3.72
N GLY A 252 -2.63 -18.71 4.68
CA GLY A 252 -2.00 -19.99 4.38
C GLY A 252 -2.99 -20.68 3.47
N ALA A 253 -2.54 -21.07 2.28
CA ALA A 253 -3.34 -21.80 1.31
C ALA A 253 -3.70 -23.18 1.91
N GLY A 254 -4.32 -23.14 3.09
CA GLY A 254 -5.06 -24.22 3.64
C GLY A 254 -6.32 -24.34 2.79
N VAL A 255 -6.33 -25.31 1.92
CA VAL A 255 -7.50 -25.86 1.21
C VAL A 255 -8.70 -26.10 2.16
N ASN A 256 -8.55 -25.81 3.43
CA ASN A 256 -9.51 -25.89 4.51
C ASN A 256 -10.18 -24.56 4.91
N ALA A 257 -9.99 -23.46 4.19
CA ALA A 257 -10.94 -22.36 4.30
C ALA A 257 -12.30 -22.89 3.84
N ARG A 258 -13.08 -23.46 4.77
CA ARG A 258 -14.44 -23.91 4.51
C ARG A 258 -15.13 -22.78 3.79
N PRO A 259 -15.71 -23.01 2.57
CA PRO A 259 -16.47 -21.98 1.90
C PRO A 259 -17.47 -21.46 2.91
N ARG A 260 -17.43 -20.16 3.20
CA ARG A 260 -18.46 -19.55 4.03
C ARG A 260 -19.75 -19.79 3.27
N THR A 261 -20.65 -20.61 3.82
CA THR A 261 -21.93 -20.90 3.21
C THR A 261 -22.68 -19.58 3.14
N VAL A 262 -22.71 -18.95 1.97
CA VAL A 262 -23.45 -17.71 1.74
C VAL A 262 -24.90 -18.14 1.56
N VAL A 263 -25.66 -18.07 2.65
CA VAL A 263 -27.10 -18.41 2.64
C VAL A 263 -27.94 -17.38 1.86
N GLN A 264 -27.37 -16.18 1.67
CA GLN A 264 -27.98 -15.07 0.93
C GLN A 264 -26.96 -14.49 -0.04
N GLY A 265 -27.41 -13.88 -1.16
CA GLY A 265 -26.52 -13.22 -2.11
C GLY A 265 -25.65 -12.14 -1.47
N PRO A 266 -24.48 -11.81 -2.06
CA PRO A 266 -23.58 -10.82 -1.49
C PRO A 266 -24.22 -9.43 -1.43
N THR A 267 -24.02 -8.72 -0.33
CA THR A 267 -24.49 -7.34 -0.17
C THR A 267 -23.57 -6.35 -0.89
N PRO A 268 -24.04 -5.12 -1.21
CA PRO A 268 -23.19 -4.08 -1.79
C PRO A 268 -21.92 -3.81 -0.97
N GLY A 269 -22.03 -3.80 0.36
CA GLY A 269 -20.86 -3.61 1.24
C GLY A 269 -19.85 -4.74 1.17
N GLN A 270 -20.30 -5.98 1.00
CA GLN A 270 -19.43 -7.13 0.77
C GLN A 270 -18.71 -7.03 -0.58
N LEU A 271 -19.46 -6.78 -1.65
CA LEU A 271 -18.89 -6.64 -3.00
C LEU A 271 -17.84 -5.52 -3.04
N PHE A 272 -18.11 -4.39 -2.37
CA PHE A 272 -17.17 -3.29 -2.30
C PHE A 272 -15.92 -3.66 -1.47
N GLY A 273 -16.09 -4.36 -0.36
CA GLY A 273 -14.99 -4.89 0.44
C GLY A 273 -14.08 -5.85 -0.35
N TYR A 274 -14.67 -6.78 -1.13
CA TYR A 274 -13.92 -7.66 -2.03
C TYR A 274 -13.17 -6.88 -3.11
N MET A 275 -13.79 -5.85 -3.69
CA MET A 275 -13.13 -4.98 -4.66
C MET A 275 -11.90 -4.31 -4.06
N LEU A 276 -11.98 -3.80 -2.83
CA LEU A 276 -10.84 -3.18 -2.15
C LEU A 276 -9.73 -4.21 -1.85
N ASP A 277 -10.06 -5.42 -1.40
CA ASP A 277 -9.06 -6.47 -1.17
C ASP A 277 -8.32 -6.84 -2.47
N THR A 278 -9.04 -6.98 -3.57
CA THR A 278 -8.44 -7.26 -4.88
C THR A 278 -7.53 -6.13 -5.34
N LEU A 279 -7.95 -4.88 -5.14
CA LEU A 279 -7.15 -3.71 -5.53
C LEU A 279 -5.85 -3.60 -4.73
N PHE A 280 -5.89 -3.84 -3.42
CA PHE A 280 -4.76 -3.52 -2.56
C PHE A 280 -3.79 -4.68 -2.34
N MET A 281 -4.23 -5.95 -2.41
CA MET A 281 -3.41 -7.05 -1.91
C MET A 281 -3.14 -8.19 -2.88
N ASP A 282 -4.11 -8.59 -3.69
CA ASP A 282 -3.96 -9.80 -4.51
C ASP A 282 -2.77 -9.68 -5.48
N GLN A 283 -2.51 -8.47 -5.98
CA GLN A 283 -1.41 -8.21 -6.91
C GLN A 283 -0.02 -8.35 -6.27
N ILE A 284 0.12 -8.06 -4.97
CA ILE A 284 1.43 -8.11 -4.29
C ILE A 284 1.94 -9.54 -4.21
N TYR A 285 1.12 -10.45 -3.71
CA TYR A 285 1.53 -11.86 -3.56
C TYR A 285 1.82 -12.52 -4.92
N ALA A 286 0.97 -12.27 -5.92
CA ALA A 286 1.23 -12.75 -7.28
C ALA A 286 2.54 -12.20 -7.87
N ASN A 287 2.86 -10.92 -7.59
CA ASN A 287 4.12 -10.33 -8.03
C ASN A 287 5.33 -10.91 -7.31
N VAL A 288 5.24 -11.16 -6.00
CA VAL A 288 6.31 -11.79 -5.24
C VAL A 288 6.59 -13.19 -5.77
N GLU A 289 5.55 -14.01 -6.00
CA GLU A 289 5.70 -15.34 -6.60
C GLU A 289 6.34 -15.27 -7.99
N HIS A 290 5.91 -14.33 -8.82
CA HIS A 290 6.50 -14.11 -10.13
C HIS A 290 7.98 -13.71 -10.05
N MET A 291 8.34 -12.81 -9.14
CA MET A 291 9.72 -12.40 -8.90
C MET A 291 10.60 -13.56 -8.45
N GLN A 292 10.08 -14.47 -7.61
CA GLN A 292 10.81 -15.66 -7.20
C GLN A 292 11.13 -16.57 -8.40
N ARG A 293 10.15 -16.80 -9.26
CA ARG A 293 10.34 -17.58 -10.51
C ARG A 293 11.37 -16.92 -11.43
N LEU A 294 11.30 -15.58 -11.60
CA LEU A 294 12.30 -14.84 -12.39
C LEU A 294 13.69 -14.94 -11.77
N ASN A 295 13.82 -14.79 -10.45
CA ASN A 295 15.09 -14.96 -9.76
C ASN A 295 15.70 -16.34 -9.99
N SER A 296 14.90 -17.42 -9.98
CA SER A 296 15.36 -18.77 -10.26
C SER A 296 15.89 -18.92 -11.70
N VAL A 297 15.24 -18.27 -12.68
CA VAL A 297 15.70 -18.24 -14.08
C VAL A 297 17.02 -17.46 -14.21
N VAL A 298 17.12 -16.30 -13.57
CA VAL A 298 18.35 -15.49 -13.57
C VAL A 298 19.53 -16.25 -12.95
N GLU A 299 19.29 -17.03 -11.89
CA GLU A 299 20.33 -17.86 -11.26
C GLU A 299 20.74 -19.05 -12.15
N ALA A 300 19.77 -19.74 -12.73
CA ALA A 300 20.03 -20.95 -13.52
C ALA A 300 20.66 -20.64 -14.89
N ALA A 301 20.31 -19.54 -15.52
CA ALA A 301 20.71 -19.20 -16.88
C ALA A 301 20.94 -17.69 -17.07
N PRO A 302 21.93 -17.08 -16.41
CA PRO A 302 22.16 -15.63 -16.49
C PRO A 302 22.46 -15.12 -17.91
N ALA A 303 23.09 -15.94 -18.74
CA ALA A 303 23.39 -15.61 -20.13
C ALA A 303 22.15 -15.59 -21.05
N ALA A 304 21.07 -16.30 -20.67
CA ALA A 304 19.83 -16.33 -21.44
C ALA A 304 18.93 -15.10 -21.21
N VAL A 305 19.18 -14.33 -20.16
CA VAL A 305 18.37 -13.17 -19.75
C VAL A 305 19.23 -11.92 -19.54
N PRO A 306 19.93 -11.43 -20.57
CA PRO A 306 20.85 -10.31 -20.45
C PRO A 306 20.11 -9.05 -19.94
N GLY A 307 20.73 -8.34 -18.99
CA GLY A 307 20.14 -7.13 -18.37
C GLY A 307 19.13 -7.39 -17.26
N MET A 308 18.76 -8.64 -16.98
CA MET A 308 18.03 -9.01 -15.79
C MET A 308 18.97 -9.21 -14.60
N ARG A 309 18.48 -8.84 -13.41
CA ARG A 309 19.21 -9.04 -12.16
C ARG A 309 18.29 -9.67 -11.11
N LYS A 310 18.88 -10.41 -10.20
CA LYS A 310 18.16 -10.95 -9.05
C LYS A 310 17.72 -9.81 -8.14
N VAL A 311 16.47 -9.84 -7.70
CA VAL A 311 15.91 -8.90 -6.72
C VAL A 311 15.33 -9.70 -5.56
N ALA A 312 16.02 -9.70 -4.43
CA ALA A 312 15.54 -10.38 -3.25
C ALA A 312 14.34 -9.65 -2.65
N THR A 313 13.33 -10.38 -2.20
CA THR A 313 12.11 -9.80 -1.63
C THR A 313 11.81 -10.43 -0.28
N LEU A 314 11.61 -9.58 0.74
CA LEU A 314 11.09 -9.96 2.06
C LEU A 314 9.71 -9.33 2.21
N VAL A 315 8.72 -10.14 2.55
CA VAL A 315 7.35 -9.68 2.81
C VAL A 315 7.06 -9.85 4.30
N ILE A 316 6.66 -8.75 4.95
CA ILE A 316 6.12 -8.79 6.31
C ILE A 316 4.60 -8.59 6.17
N ALA A 317 3.85 -9.59 6.62
CA ALA A 317 2.39 -9.61 6.50
C ALA A 317 1.75 -9.92 7.87
N PRO A 318 0.52 -9.44 8.13
CA PRO A 318 -0.17 -9.67 9.39
C PRO A 318 -0.36 -11.16 9.68
N SER A 319 -0.05 -11.56 10.92
CA SER A 319 -0.32 -12.91 11.42
C SER A 319 -1.80 -13.14 11.78
N ALA A 320 -2.58 -12.06 11.95
CA ALA A 320 -3.98 -12.11 12.31
C ALA A 320 -4.88 -11.50 11.22
N ASP A 321 -6.14 -11.97 11.15
CA ASP A 321 -7.16 -11.43 10.24
C ASP A 321 -7.68 -10.07 10.74
N MET A 322 -7.23 -8.99 10.09
CA MET A 322 -7.64 -7.62 10.41
C MET A 322 -9.16 -7.38 10.26
N CYS A 323 -9.86 -8.18 9.46
CA CYS A 323 -11.32 -8.09 9.35
C CYS A 323 -11.98 -8.58 10.65
N VAL A 324 -11.44 -9.66 11.24
CA VAL A 324 -11.93 -10.17 12.53
C VAL A 324 -11.66 -9.15 13.62
N MET A 325 -10.45 -8.58 13.67
CA MET A 325 -10.11 -7.50 14.62
C MET A 325 -11.06 -6.30 14.47
N ALA A 326 -11.35 -5.86 13.24
CA ALA A 326 -12.27 -4.75 12.98
C ALA A 326 -13.68 -4.99 13.53
N THR A 327 -14.16 -6.24 13.61
CA THR A 327 -15.48 -6.53 14.19
C THR A 327 -15.60 -6.11 15.64
N GLN A 328 -14.51 -6.17 16.40
CA GLN A 328 -14.47 -5.83 17.82
C GLN A 328 -14.57 -4.31 18.03
N HIS A 329 -14.10 -3.54 17.04
CA HIS A 329 -14.06 -2.07 17.07
C HIS A 329 -15.24 -1.37 16.37
N MET A 330 -16.23 -2.09 15.85
CA MET A 330 -17.38 -1.52 15.13
C MET A 330 -18.14 -0.44 15.94
N ARG A 331 -18.09 -0.53 17.26
CA ARG A 331 -18.77 0.44 18.14
C ARG A 331 -18.03 1.78 18.24
N SER A 332 -16.73 1.84 17.98
CA SER A 332 -15.93 3.06 18.02
C SER A 332 -16.18 3.98 16.83
N LEU A 333 -16.66 3.42 15.70
CA LEU A 333 -17.01 4.22 14.53
C LEU A 333 -18.10 5.26 14.81
N PRO A 334 -18.05 6.44 14.17
CA PRO A 334 -19.13 7.42 14.20
C PRO A 334 -20.50 6.81 13.86
N ARG A 335 -21.56 7.30 14.49
CA ARG A 335 -22.92 6.73 14.33
C ARG A 335 -23.39 6.76 12.87
N GLU A 336 -23.06 7.82 12.17
CA GLU A 336 -23.43 8.06 10.78
C GLU A 336 -22.74 7.04 9.86
N LEU A 337 -21.43 6.81 10.04
CA LEU A 337 -20.69 5.81 9.28
C LEU A 337 -21.20 4.39 9.55
N ARG A 338 -21.52 4.08 10.83
CA ARG A 338 -22.15 2.80 11.18
C ARG A 338 -23.53 2.63 10.51
N ALA A 339 -24.32 3.69 10.44
CA ALA A 339 -25.61 3.66 9.76
C ALA A 339 -25.44 3.39 8.26
N LEU A 340 -24.50 4.08 7.60
CA LEU A 340 -24.16 3.85 6.20
C LEU A 340 -23.72 2.40 5.93
N LEU A 341 -22.76 1.88 6.71
CA LEU A 341 -22.30 0.49 6.61
C LEU A 341 -23.46 -0.50 6.79
N ARG A 342 -24.41 -0.20 7.69
CA ARG A 342 -25.58 -1.03 7.90
C ARG A 342 -26.52 -1.03 6.69
N VAL A 343 -26.75 0.13 6.06
CA VAL A 343 -27.55 0.25 4.83
C VAL A 343 -26.91 -0.51 3.68
N MET A 344 -25.59 -0.46 3.56
CA MET A 344 -24.83 -1.24 2.57
C MET A 344 -24.84 -2.75 2.86
N GLY A 345 -25.47 -3.20 3.94
CA GLY A 345 -25.48 -4.59 4.35
C GLY A 345 -24.15 -5.09 4.92
N ALA A 346 -23.24 -4.18 5.28
CA ALA A 346 -21.97 -4.48 5.91
C ALA A 346 -22.19 -4.83 7.39
N ARG A 347 -22.82 -5.97 7.67
CA ARG A 347 -23.12 -6.49 9.02
C ARG A 347 -22.31 -7.75 9.32
N GLY A 348 -21.92 -7.91 10.59
CA GLY A 348 -21.16 -9.08 11.05
C GLY A 348 -19.79 -9.22 10.37
N THR A 349 -19.26 -10.43 10.30
CA THR A 349 -17.94 -10.72 9.73
C THR A 349 -17.83 -10.40 8.23
N ALA A 350 -18.95 -10.51 7.51
CA ALA A 350 -19.00 -10.21 6.07
C ALA A 350 -18.89 -8.71 5.77
N GLY A 351 -19.37 -7.84 6.68
CA GLY A 351 -19.24 -6.39 6.54
C GLY A 351 -17.97 -5.82 7.14
N ALA A 352 -17.29 -6.59 7.96
CA ALA A 352 -16.05 -6.17 8.60
C ALA A 352 -14.92 -5.89 7.60
N GLN A 353 -14.97 -6.51 6.41
CA GLN A 353 -14.01 -6.29 5.34
C GLN A 353 -13.99 -4.82 4.92
N LEU A 354 -15.13 -4.27 4.51
CA LEU A 354 -15.24 -2.85 4.16
C LEU A 354 -14.95 -1.94 5.37
N ALA A 355 -15.51 -2.30 6.54
CA ALA A 355 -15.32 -1.51 7.75
C ALA A 355 -13.84 -1.37 8.13
N SER A 356 -13.03 -2.42 8.01
CA SER A 356 -11.60 -2.40 8.35
C SER A 356 -10.77 -1.42 7.51
N TYR A 357 -11.20 -1.11 6.29
CA TYR A 357 -10.55 -0.08 5.46
C TYR A 357 -10.91 1.34 5.91
N LEU A 358 -12.08 1.55 6.49
CA LEU A 358 -12.61 2.85 6.89
C LEU A 358 -12.46 3.14 8.39
N MET A 359 -11.93 2.18 9.16
CA MET A 359 -11.85 2.25 10.62
C MET A 359 -10.63 3.05 11.10
N PHE A 360 -10.60 4.33 10.78
CA PHE A 360 -9.60 5.26 11.27
C PHE A 360 -9.94 5.68 12.71
N GLU A 361 -9.90 4.71 13.64
CA GLU A 361 -10.15 4.93 15.07
C GLU A 361 -8.99 4.41 15.90
N SER A 362 -8.58 5.21 16.88
CA SER A 362 -7.37 4.96 17.68
C SER A 362 -7.36 3.58 18.36
N THR A 363 -8.52 3.04 18.71
CA THR A 363 -8.63 1.71 19.32
C THR A 363 -8.22 0.61 18.36
N PHE A 364 -8.57 0.72 17.08
CA PHE A 364 -8.22 -0.24 16.05
C PHE A 364 -6.80 -0.02 15.52
N THR A 365 -6.43 1.23 15.25
CA THR A 365 -5.10 1.53 14.69
C THR A 365 -3.97 1.18 15.66
N ARG A 366 -4.14 1.38 16.98
CA ARG A 366 -3.17 0.96 18.00
C ARG A 366 -2.99 -0.55 18.04
N GLU A 367 -4.08 -1.31 17.93
CA GLU A 367 -4.02 -2.76 17.89
C GLU A 367 -3.27 -3.24 16.65
N LEU A 368 -3.49 -2.61 15.49
CA LEU A 368 -2.74 -2.92 14.26
C LEU A 368 -1.25 -2.53 14.36
N ILE A 369 -0.93 -1.41 15.00
CA ILE A 369 0.47 -1.02 15.26
C ILE A 369 1.15 -2.07 16.15
N ALA A 370 0.48 -2.52 17.22
CA ALA A 370 1.01 -3.57 18.09
C ALA A 370 1.22 -4.88 17.33
N LEU A 371 0.25 -5.30 16.51
CA LEU A 371 0.37 -6.50 15.69
C LEU A 371 1.57 -6.41 14.73
N GLY A 372 1.72 -5.28 14.01
CA GLY A 372 2.83 -5.09 13.08
C GLY A 372 4.19 -5.08 13.76
N TYR A 373 4.27 -4.52 14.96
CA TYR A 373 5.47 -4.56 15.79
C TYR A 373 5.81 -5.99 16.21
N GLU A 374 4.85 -6.74 16.74
CA GLU A 374 5.04 -8.11 17.21
C GLU A 374 5.45 -9.05 16.07
N ASP A 375 4.74 -9.01 14.95
CA ASP A 375 5.04 -9.83 13.76
C ASP A 375 6.47 -9.58 13.24
N THR A 376 6.91 -8.33 13.28
CA THR A 376 8.26 -7.97 12.84
C THR A 376 9.33 -8.41 13.84
N MET A 377 9.05 -8.28 15.14
CA MET A 377 9.99 -8.73 16.19
C MET A 377 10.15 -10.24 16.20
N GLN A 378 9.12 -11.01 15.83
CA GLN A 378 9.23 -12.47 15.66
C GLN A 378 10.16 -12.87 14.51
N GLN A 379 10.32 -12.01 13.50
CA GLN A 379 11.21 -12.20 12.35
C GLN A 379 12.48 -11.34 12.42
N ARG A 380 12.87 -10.91 13.63
CA ARG A 380 13.94 -9.93 13.85
C ARG A 380 15.25 -10.28 13.16
N GLU A 381 15.69 -11.53 13.26
CA GLU A 381 16.96 -11.99 12.68
C GLU A 381 16.94 -11.91 11.14
N ASP A 382 15.85 -12.34 10.52
CA ASP A 382 15.65 -12.29 9.09
C ASP A 382 15.61 -10.85 8.57
N VAL A 383 14.93 -9.96 9.28
CA VAL A 383 14.83 -8.54 8.94
C VAL A 383 16.22 -7.87 9.01
N ILE A 384 16.97 -8.09 10.09
CA ILE A 384 18.33 -7.54 10.25
C ILE A 384 19.27 -8.10 9.17
N ALA A 385 19.25 -9.41 8.93
CA ALA A 385 20.04 -10.05 7.90
C ALA A 385 19.70 -9.50 6.50
N PHE A 386 18.42 -9.31 6.22
CA PHE A 386 17.95 -8.75 4.95
C PHE A 386 18.43 -7.33 4.74
N LEU A 387 18.29 -6.46 5.74
CA LEU A 387 18.71 -5.06 5.68
C LEU A 387 20.25 -4.94 5.66
N GLY A 388 20.95 -5.82 6.36
CA GLY A 388 22.43 -5.89 6.39
C GLY A 388 23.05 -6.49 5.12
N GLY A 389 22.28 -6.95 4.14
CA GLY A 389 22.80 -7.47 2.89
C GLY A 389 23.08 -8.97 2.88
N ALA A 390 22.81 -9.70 3.95
CA ALA A 390 22.97 -11.15 4.01
C ALA A 390 22.01 -11.88 3.05
N PRO A 391 22.36 -13.07 2.54
CA PRO A 391 21.42 -13.91 1.80
C PRO A 391 20.27 -14.32 2.73
N LEU A 392 19.03 -14.28 2.22
CA LEU A 392 17.88 -14.84 2.94
C LEU A 392 17.96 -16.37 2.93
N ALA A 393 17.66 -16.99 4.06
CA ALA A 393 17.39 -18.42 4.09
C ALA A 393 16.17 -18.73 3.20
N ALA A 394 16.18 -19.88 2.52
CA ALA A 394 15.11 -20.27 1.59
C ALA A 394 13.70 -20.31 2.20
N THR A 395 13.62 -20.34 3.53
CA THR A 395 12.36 -20.42 4.32
C THR A 395 11.70 -19.05 4.53
N THR A 396 12.42 -17.95 4.35
CA THR A 396 11.92 -16.58 4.62
C THR A 396 11.14 -15.99 3.44
N VAL A 397 11.11 -16.70 2.35
CA VAL A 397 10.36 -16.40 1.14
C VAL A 397 9.10 -17.25 1.19
N LEU A 398 7.92 -16.65 1.23
CA LEU A 398 6.58 -17.27 1.28
C LEU A 398 6.64 -18.81 1.37
N PRO A 399 6.12 -19.49 2.40
CA PRO A 399 6.19 -20.94 2.47
C PRO A 399 5.73 -21.49 1.13
N ALA A 400 6.59 -22.27 0.47
CA ALA A 400 6.28 -22.84 -0.83
C ALA A 400 4.89 -23.48 -0.73
N LEU A 401 3.94 -23.01 -1.54
CA LEU A 401 2.65 -23.66 -1.73
C LEU A 401 2.96 -25.15 -1.94
N LYS A 402 2.80 -25.97 -0.91
CA LYS A 402 2.74 -27.41 -1.08
C LYS A 402 1.51 -27.64 -1.93
N LEU A 403 1.70 -27.82 -3.22
CA LEU A 403 0.68 -28.36 -4.10
C LEU A 403 0.32 -29.71 -3.48
N VAL A 404 -0.73 -29.75 -2.68
CA VAL A 404 -1.39 -30.99 -2.32
C VAL A 404 -1.95 -31.49 -3.63
N ALA A 405 -1.40 -32.61 -4.12
CA ALA A 405 -1.98 -33.29 -5.27
C ALA A 405 -3.49 -33.44 -5.02
N PRO A 406 -4.34 -33.14 -6.01
CA PRO A 406 -5.78 -33.34 -5.82
C PRO A 406 -5.99 -34.82 -5.44
N ASP A 407 -6.63 -35.05 -4.29
CA ASP A 407 -7.12 -36.36 -3.94
C ASP A 407 -7.95 -36.86 -5.13
N GLU A 408 -7.51 -37.95 -5.74
CA GLU A 408 -8.31 -38.62 -6.76
C GLU A 408 -9.69 -38.90 -6.15
N PRO A 409 -10.79 -38.50 -6.83
CA PRO A 409 -12.10 -38.81 -6.33
C PRO A 409 -12.22 -40.34 -6.23
N ARG A 410 -12.38 -40.88 -5.03
CA ARG A 410 -12.77 -42.27 -4.85
C ARG A 410 -14.08 -42.47 -5.60
N VAL A 411 -14.02 -43.11 -6.75
CA VAL A 411 -15.20 -43.61 -7.48
C VAL A 411 -15.77 -44.69 -6.60
N GLU A 412 -16.75 -44.36 -5.75
CA GLU A 412 -17.62 -45.35 -5.15
C GLU A 412 -18.35 -46.07 -6.26
N ALA A 413 -17.98 -47.31 -6.51
CA ALA A 413 -18.69 -48.20 -7.38
C ALA A 413 -20.11 -48.41 -6.81
N SER A 414 -21.08 -47.64 -7.33
CA SER A 414 -22.49 -47.86 -7.05
C SER A 414 -22.89 -49.20 -7.61
N ALA A 415 -23.16 -50.14 -6.70
CA ALA A 415 -23.80 -51.43 -7.03
C ALA A 415 -25.08 -51.15 -7.83
N ARG A 416 -25.17 -51.74 -9.02
CA ARG A 416 -26.40 -51.81 -9.81
C ARG A 416 -27.41 -52.68 -9.05
N PRO A 417 -28.63 -52.23 -8.86
CA PRO A 417 -29.69 -53.19 -8.51
C PRO A 417 -30.05 -53.99 -9.76
N SER A 418 -30.00 -55.31 -9.61
CA SER A 418 -30.57 -56.28 -10.51
C SER A 418 -32.09 -56.18 -10.44
N ILE A 419 -32.72 -56.13 -11.55
CA ILE A 419 -33.96 -56.56 -12.20
C ILE A 419 -34.56 -55.44 -13.05
#